data_2fbd0fc348b2ffbfe3320f4491bd20eb
#
_entry.id   2fbd0fc348b2ffbfe3320f4491bd20eb
#
_cell.length_a   1.000
_cell.length_b   1.000
_cell.length_c   1.000
_cell.angle_alpha   90.00
_cell.angle_beta   90.00
_cell.angle_gamma   90.00
#
_symmetry.space_group_name_H-M   'P 1'
#
loop_
_entity.id
_entity.type
_entity.pdbx_description
1 polymer ?
#
loop_
_entity_poly.entity_id
_entity_poly.type
_entity_poly.pdbx_seq_one_letter_code
_entity_poly.pdbx_strand_id
1 'polypeptide(L)'
;IILGVAENKDGTWRTTGLKSTDRDKLLKHFWDTINNRKKVNVNLLSDQDVEIYEKDEDTIIVIYVPMANREQKPVYINDDIFGGTFRRNHEGDYHCTKLQVKAMLRDQTDNTMDMDVLDDVPISDLNYETIQGYRNRHRALKPAHPFGRLNDSEYLRSIGAAAISNIDKCLHPTAAGMLM
;
A
#
# COMPACT_ATOMS: atom_id res chain seq x y z
N ILE A 1 11.25 -10.59 -12.01
CA ILE A 1 11.99 -10.31 -13.24
C ILE A 1 13.13 -11.33 -13.31
N ILE A 2 13.38 -11.91 -14.48
CA ILE A 2 14.48 -12.84 -14.69
C ILE A 2 15.35 -12.30 -15.81
N LEU A 3 16.65 -12.16 -15.56
CA LEU A 3 17.63 -11.71 -16.53
C LEU A 3 18.61 -12.87 -16.81
N GLY A 4 19.13 -12.96 -18.03
CA GLY A 4 20.00 -14.07 -18.44
C GLY A 4 19.26 -15.28 -19.02
N VAL A 5 17.96 -15.12 -19.31
CA VAL A 5 17.14 -16.17 -19.92
C VAL A 5 16.43 -15.60 -21.17
N ALA A 6 16.37 -16.37 -22.23
CA ALA A 6 15.63 -16.03 -23.43
C ALA A 6 14.66 -17.15 -23.80
N GLU A 7 13.51 -16.76 -24.35
CA GLU A 7 12.52 -17.66 -24.91
C GLU A 7 12.86 -17.99 -26.36
N ASN A 8 12.79 -19.26 -26.70
CA ASN A 8 12.94 -19.74 -28.07
C ASN A 8 11.57 -19.67 -28.81
N LYS A 9 11.59 -19.73 -30.12
CA LYS A 9 10.36 -19.70 -30.95
C LYS A 9 9.39 -20.86 -30.71
N ASP A 10 9.88 -21.95 -30.14
CA ASP A 10 9.10 -23.16 -29.78
C ASP A 10 8.53 -23.11 -28.35
N GLY A 11 8.70 -22.00 -27.64
CA GLY A 11 8.25 -21.81 -26.25
C GLY A 11 9.17 -22.42 -25.22
N THR A 12 10.32 -22.96 -25.59
CA THR A 12 11.33 -23.43 -24.64
C THR A 12 12.23 -22.28 -24.19
N TRP A 13 12.86 -22.42 -23.02
CA TRP A 13 13.73 -21.40 -22.43
C TRP A 13 15.18 -21.85 -22.49
N ARG A 14 16.08 -20.91 -22.74
CA ARG A 14 17.52 -21.11 -22.70
C ARG A 14 18.23 -20.02 -21.93
N THR A 15 19.37 -20.31 -21.33
CA THR A 15 20.25 -19.31 -20.74
C THR A 15 20.95 -18.50 -21.82
N THR A 16 21.28 -17.23 -21.56
CA THR A 16 21.88 -16.31 -22.54
C THR A 16 23.35 -16.05 -22.29
N GLY A 17 23.95 -16.65 -21.25
CA GLY A 17 25.37 -16.53 -20.96
C GLY A 17 25.78 -15.13 -20.48
N LEU A 18 25.15 -14.61 -19.41
CA LEU A 18 25.63 -13.40 -18.76
C LEU A 18 27.03 -13.64 -18.20
N LYS A 19 28.04 -12.96 -18.74
CA LYS A 19 29.41 -13.02 -18.21
C LYS A 19 29.49 -12.29 -16.86
N SER A 20 30.36 -12.75 -15.96
CA SER A 20 30.52 -12.18 -14.62
C SER A 20 30.79 -10.65 -14.62
N THR A 21 31.63 -10.18 -15.55
CA THR A 21 31.93 -8.74 -15.70
C THR A 21 30.73 -7.89 -16.14
N ASP A 22 29.86 -8.47 -16.95
CA ASP A 22 28.63 -7.79 -17.42
C ASP A 22 27.56 -7.85 -16.36
N ARG A 23 27.48 -8.95 -15.59
CA ARG A 23 26.64 -9.10 -14.42
C ARG A 23 26.88 -7.99 -13.39
N ASP A 24 28.11 -7.78 -12.98
CA ASP A 24 28.45 -6.81 -11.94
C ASP A 24 28.16 -5.37 -12.37
N LYS A 25 28.43 -5.04 -13.64
CA LYS A 25 28.05 -3.75 -14.22
C LYS A 25 26.53 -3.57 -14.27
N LEU A 26 25.80 -4.62 -14.66
CA LEU A 26 24.36 -4.59 -14.76
C LEU A 26 23.70 -4.39 -13.38
N LEU A 27 24.17 -5.13 -12.37
CA LEU A 27 23.70 -5.00 -10.98
C LEU A 27 24.01 -3.62 -10.42
N LYS A 28 25.21 -3.10 -10.62
CA LYS A 28 25.56 -1.75 -10.21
C LYS A 28 24.64 -0.72 -10.86
N HIS A 29 24.47 -0.78 -12.18
CA HIS A 29 23.60 0.15 -12.90
C HIS A 29 22.13 0.04 -12.44
N PHE A 30 21.66 -1.16 -12.18
CA PHE A 30 20.33 -1.42 -11.65
C PHE A 30 20.15 -0.74 -10.29
N TRP A 31 21.05 -0.99 -9.31
CA TRP A 31 20.96 -0.40 -7.99
C TRP A 31 21.13 1.13 -8.02
N ASP A 32 22.06 1.65 -8.82
CA ASP A 32 22.22 3.09 -9.03
C ASP A 32 20.95 3.74 -9.60
N THR A 33 20.23 3.01 -10.46
CA THR A 33 18.99 3.52 -11.09
C THR A 33 17.82 3.52 -10.11
N ILE A 34 17.56 2.42 -9.40
CA ILE A 34 16.41 2.34 -8.49
C ILE A 34 16.58 3.16 -7.22
N ASN A 35 17.83 3.45 -6.80
CA ASN A 35 18.13 4.32 -5.67
C ASN A 35 18.16 5.82 -6.07
N ASN A 36 18.12 6.13 -7.35
CA ASN A 36 18.04 7.50 -7.82
C ASN A 36 16.60 8.00 -7.84
N ARG A 37 16.23 8.84 -6.87
CA ARG A 37 14.85 9.35 -6.72
C ARG A 37 14.33 10.14 -7.93
N LYS A 38 15.21 10.65 -8.80
CA LYS A 38 14.81 11.26 -10.07
C LYS A 38 14.43 10.23 -11.13
N LYS A 39 14.85 8.97 -10.94
CA LYS A 39 14.54 7.86 -11.84
C LYS A 39 13.37 7.02 -11.32
N VAL A 40 13.38 6.70 -10.03
CA VAL A 40 12.32 5.97 -9.34
C VAL A 40 12.05 6.66 -8.01
N ASN A 41 10.84 7.12 -7.77
CA ASN A 41 10.50 7.91 -6.58
C ASN A 41 10.72 7.17 -5.26
N VAL A 42 10.54 5.86 -5.25
CA VAL A 42 10.75 5.00 -4.08
C VAL A 42 11.32 3.66 -4.49
N ASN A 43 12.43 3.25 -3.86
CA ASN A 43 12.96 1.90 -4.01
C ASN A 43 12.18 0.95 -3.08
N LEU A 44 11.60 -0.10 -3.66
CA LEU A 44 10.85 -1.12 -2.93
C LEU A 44 11.70 -2.35 -2.59
N LEU A 45 12.89 -2.47 -3.17
CA LEU A 45 13.71 -3.66 -3.08
C LEU A 45 14.74 -3.55 -1.96
N SER A 46 15.02 -4.68 -1.35
CA SER A 46 16.16 -4.95 -0.46
C SER A 46 17.18 -5.85 -1.17
N ASP A 47 18.35 -6.00 -0.58
CA ASP A 47 19.40 -6.88 -1.12
C ASP A 47 18.93 -8.34 -1.25
N GLN A 48 17.98 -8.76 -0.41
CA GLN A 48 17.41 -10.12 -0.42
C GLN A 48 16.46 -10.37 -1.60
N ASP A 49 16.00 -9.31 -2.27
CA ASP A 49 15.08 -9.40 -3.40
C ASP A 49 15.81 -9.61 -4.73
N VAL A 50 17.16 -9.64 -4.72
CA VAL A 50 18.00 -9.84 -5.90
C VAL A 50 18.88 -11.04 -5.69
N GLU A 51 18.55 -12.14 -6.35
CA GLU A 51 19.26 -13.40 -6.24
C GLU A 51 20.04 -13.73 -7.52
N ILE A 52 21.23 -14.31 -7.36
CA ILE A 52 22.09 -14.70 -8.45
C ILE A 52 22.19 -16.24 -8.45
N TYR A 53 21.86 -16.83 -9.57
CA TYR A 53 21.97 -18.27 -9.80
C TYR A 53 22.98 -18.55 -10.89
N GLU A 54 23.82 -19.57 -10.67
CA GLU A 54 24.75 -20.06 -11.68
C GLU A 54 24.26 -21.44 -12.17
N LYS A 55 24.15 -21.59 -13.48
CA LYS A 55 23.74 -22.83 -14.12
C LYS A 55 24.54 -23.05 -15.41
N ASP A 56 25.26 -24.14 -15.49
CA ASP A 56 26.01 -24.58 -16.69
C ASP A 56 26.95 -23.49 -17.26
N GLU A 57 27.71 -22.81 -16.38
CA GLU A 57 28.59 -21.65 -16.67
C GLU A 57 27.86 -20.32 -16.96
N ASP A 58 26.53 -20.31 -17.01
CA ASP A 58 25.73 -19.13 -17.22
C ASP A 58 25.23 -18.54 -15.90
N THR A 59 25.15 -17.22 -15.83
CA THR A 59 24.59 -16.50 -14.70
C THR A 59 23.17 -16.06 -14.99
N ILE A 60 22.26 -16.28 -14.05
CA ILE A 60 20.87 -15.82 -14.10
C ILE A 60 20.65 -14.91 -12.91
N ILE A 61 20.06 -13.74 -13.12
CA ILE A 61 19.67 -12.81 -12.05
C ILE A 61 18.15 -12.85 -11.92
N VAL A 62 17.69 -13.15 -10.71
CA VAL A 62 16.26 -13.13 -10.37
C VAL A 62 15.98 -11.96 -9.45
N ILE A 63 15.08 -11.07 -9.86
CA ILE A 63 14.68 -9.91 -9.10
C ILE A 63 13.22 -10.10 -8.71
N TYR A 64 12.96 -10.24 -7.42
CA TYR A 64 11.63 -10.20 -6.85
C TYR A 64 11.23 -8.76 -6.61
N VAL A 65 10.10 -8.32 -7.15
CA VAL A 65 9.58 -6.97 -6.92
C VAL A 65 8.38 -7.06 -6.00
N PRO A 66 8.50 -6.65 -4.72
CA PRO A 66 7.40 -6.70 -3.79
C PRO A 66 6.31 -5.69 -4.17
N MET A 67 5.10 -5.94 -3.71
CA MET A 67 4.01 -5.01 -3.88
C MET A 67 4.23 -3.77 -3.00
N ALA A 68 4.14 -2.58 -3.60
CA ALA A 68 4.22 -1.32 -2.86
C ALA A 68 3.11 -1.24 -1.80
N ASN A 69 3.47 -0.80 -0.60
CA ASN A 69 2.54 -0.50 0.47
C ASN A 69 1.65 0.69 0.09
N ARG A 70 0.58 0.91 0.84
CA ARG A 70 -0.36 2.00 0.62
C ARG A 70 0.33 3.37 0.61
N GLU A 71 1.21 3.62 1.58
CA GLU A 71 1.98 4.85 1.74
C GLU A 71 3.02 5.09 0.64
N GLN A 72 3.48 4.01 -0.01
CA GLN A 72 4.48 4.06 -1.07
C GLN A 72 3.87 4.27 -2.46
N LYS A 73 2.56 4.14 -2.61
CA LYS A 73 1.86 4.34 -3.89
C LYS A 73 1.52 5.82 -4.10
N PRO A 74 1.57 6.31 -5.34
CA PRO A 74 2.00 5.61 -6.54
C PRO A 74 3.51 5.49 -6.65
N VAL A 75 4.00 4.37 -7.19
CA VAL A 75 5.39 4.25 -7.65
C VAL A 75 5.46 4.81 -9.07
N TYR A 76 6.34 5.78 -9.30
CA TYR A 76 6.49 6.43 -10.60
C TYR A 76 7.95 6.63 -10.98
N ILE A 77 8.20 6.78 -12.27
CA ILE A 77 9.53 6.96 -12.84
C ILE A 77 9.70 8.36 -13.44
N ASN A 78 10.98 8.78 -13.58
CA ASN A 78 11.39 10.02 -14.25
C ASN A 78 10.76 11.29 -13.66
N ASP A 79 10.49 11.31 -12.37
CA ASP A 79 9.90 12.44 -11.64
C ASP A 79 8.55 12.92 -12.20
N ASP A 80 7.84 12.04 -12.91
CA ASP A 80 6.53 12.30 -13.51
C ASP A 80 5.46 11.39 -12.90
N ILE A 81 4.75 11.91 -11.91
CA ILE A 81 3.73 11.16 -11.18
C ILE A 81 2.55 10.70 -12.06
N PHE A 82 2.16 11.49 -13.06
CA PHE A 82 1.01 11.14 -13.91
C PHE A 82 1.38 10.37 -15.18
N GLY A 83 2.55 10.66 -15.76
CA GLY A 83 3.04 9.96 -16.95
C GLY A 83 3.97 8.80 -16.63
N GLY A 84 4.58 8.80 -15.43
CA GLY A 84 5.53 7.77 -15.00
C GLY A 84 4.94 6.67 -14.12
N THR A 85 3.63 6.69 -13.82
CA THR A 85 2.99 5.63 -13.03
C THR A 85 2.41 4.56 -13.92
N PHE A 86 2.87 3.31 -13.71
CA PHE A 86 2.46 2.15 -14.48
C PHE A 86 1.85 1.08 -13.57
N ARG A 87 1.03 0.23 -14.16
CA ARG A 87 0.59 -1.02 -13.58
C ARG A 87 0.87 -2.18 -14.52
N ARG A 88 1.31 -3.28 -13.96
CA ARG A 88 1.42 -4.55 -14.68
C ARG A 88 0.04 -5.17 -14.85
N ASN A 89 -0.31 -5.56 -16.06
CA ASN A 89 -1.51 -6.34 -16.36
C ASN A 89 -1.15 -7.40 -17.42
N HIS A 90 -1.21 -8.66 -17.01
CA HIS A 90 -0.70 -9.78 -17.81
C HIS A 90 0.76 -9.55 -18.25
N GLU A 91 1.03 -9.48 -19.53
CA GLU A 91 2.37 -9.33 -20.10
C GLU A 91 2.77 -7.87 -20.35
N GLY A 92 1.83 -6.93 -20.22
CA GLY A 92 2.04 -5.51 -20.52
C GLY A 92 2.14 -4.60 -19.32
N ASP A 93 2.90 -3.53 -19.47
CA ASP A 93 2.96 -2.41 -18.53
C ASP A 93 2.15 -1.25 -19.12
N TYR A 94 1.11 -0.84 -18.40
CA TYR A 94 0.16 0.17 -18.87
C TYR A 94 0.19 1.39 -17.98
N HIS A 95 0.17 2.57 -18.58
CA HIS A 95 0.05 3.82 -17.85
C HIS A 95 -1.22 3.83 -16.99
N CYS A 96 -1.09 4.24 -15.76
CA CYS A 96 -2.23 4.52 -14.93
C CYS A 96 -2.96 5.78 -15.41
N THR A 97 -4.27 5.77 -15.39
CA THR A 97 -5.05 6.98 -15.67
C THR A 97 -4.87 8.01 -14.56
N LYS A 98 -5.06 9.30 -14.87
CA LYS A 98 -5.01 10.37 -13.87
C LYS A 98 -5.94 10.13 -12.68
N LEU A 99 -7.10 9.49 -12.91
CA LEU A 99 -8.04 9.13 -11.85
C LEU A 99 -7.47 8.07 -10.91
N GLN A 100 -6.81 7.04 -11.47
CA GLN A 100 -6.16 5.99 -10.68
C GLN A 100 -5.02 6.55 -9.84
N VAL A 101 -4.18 7.43 -10.41
CA VAL A 101 -3.09 8.09 -9.66
C VAL A 101 -3.64 8.96 -8.54
N LYS A 102 -4.69 9.77 -8.80
CA LYS A 102 -5.35 10.57 -7.76
C LYS A 102 -5.95 9.70 -6.64
N ALA A 103 -6.52 8.55 -6.98
CA ALA A 103 -7.02 7.62 -5.98
C ALA A 103 -5.89 7.07 -5.10
N MET A 104 -4.75 6.68 -5.70
CA MET A 104 -3.58 6.23 -4.94
C MET A 104 -3.05 7.31 -4.00
N LEU A 105 -2.98 8.57 -4.45
CA LEU A 105 -2.55 9.70 -3.63
C LEU A 105 -3.50 9.97 -2.46
N ARG A 106 -4.81 9.94 -2.71
CA ARG A 106 -5.82 10.06 -1.65
C ARG A 106 -5.70 8.94 -0.62
N ASP A 107 -5.48 7.71 -1.11
CA ASP A 107 -5.39 6.54 -0.26
C ASP A 107 -4.02 6.42 0.46
N GLN A 108 -3.06 7.29 0.16
CA GLN A 108 -1.74 7.36 0.79
C GLN A 108 -1.79 7.96 2.21
N THR A 109 -2.83 8.71 2.53
CA THR A 109 -2.97 9.33 3.85
C THR A 109 -3.21 8.29 4.94
N ASP A 110 -2.49 8.41 6.06
CA ASP A 110 -2.61 7.54 7.25
C ASP A 110 -4.01 7.60 7.88
N ASN A 111 -4.65 8.75 7.77
CA ASN A 111 -6.05 8.92 8.14
C ASN A 111 -6.92 8.51 6.96
N THR A 112 -7.64 7.42 7.11
CA THR A 112 -8.78 7.15 6.23
C THR A 112 -9.76 8.30 6.43
N MET A 113 -10.39 8.79 5.35
CA MET A 113 -11.44 9.82 5.45
C MET A 113 -12.52 9.42 6.46
N ASP A 114 -12.68 8.12 6.69
CA ASP A 114 -13.58 7.55 7.70
C ASP A 114 -13.21 7.94 9.14
N MET A 115 -11.93 8.20 9.40
CA MET A 115 -11.41 8.59 10.72
C MET A 115 -11.30 10.10 10.91
N ASP A 116 -11.66 10.90 9.88
CA ASP A 116 -11.66 12.36 9.99
C ASP A 116 -12.66 12.79 11.07
N VAL A 117 -12.17 13.59 12.01
CA VAL A 117 -12.99 14.14 13.11
C VAL A 117 -13.81 15.28 12.57
N LEU A 118 -15.11 15.25 12.82
CA LEU A 118 -16.04 16.28 12.40
C LEU A 118 -16.20 17.30 13.53
N ASP A 119 -15.26 18.24 13.62
CA ASP A 119 -15.16 19.21 14.72
C ASP A 119 -16.40 20.09 14.89
N ASP A 120 -17.14 20.32 13.79
CA ASP A 120 -18.37 21.12 13.78
C ASP A 120 -19.63 20.33 14.17
N VAL A 121 -19.50 19.00 14.41
CA VAL A 121 -20.62 18.11 14.72
C VAL A 121 -20.53 17.65 16.18
N PRO A 122 -21.53 17.93 17.03
CA PRO A 122 -21.52 17.46 18.39
C PRO A 122 -21.80 15.94 18.47
N ILE A 123 -21.27 15.28 19.47
CA ILE A 123 -21.45 13.84 19.69
C ILE A 123 -22.92 13.44 19.87
N SER A 124 -23.76 14.38 20.30
CA SER A 124 -25.22 14.19 20.45
C SER A 124 -25.96 13.98 19.16
N ASP A 125 -25.37 14.32 18.01
CA ASP A 125 -25.97 14.15 16.69
C ASP A 125 -25.88 12.70 16.18
N LEU A 126 -25.08 11.87 16.84
CA LEU A 126 -25.10 10.43 16.60
C LEU A 126 -26.41 9.81 17.09
N ASN A 127 -26.98 8.95 16.29
CA ASN A 127 -28.22 8.26 16.65
C ASN A 127 -28.00 7.24 17.79
N TYR A 128 -28.52 7.57 18.97
CA TYR A 128 -28.36 6.76 20.18
C TYR A 128 -28.93 5.35 20.03
N GLU A 129 -30.07 5.18 19.37
CA GLU A 129 -30.70 3.86 19.18
C GLU A 129 -29.80 2.96 18.31
N THR A 130 -29.23 3.52 17.26
CA THR A 130 -28.28 2.80 16.39
C THR A 130 -27.04 2.37 17.18
N ILE A 131 -26.48 3.26 17.99
CA ILE A 131 -25.32 2.95 18.85
C ILE A 131 -25.65 1.78 19.79
N GLN A 132 -26.78 1.84 20.48
CA GLN A 132 -27.21 0.77 21.39
C GLN A 132 -27.49 -0.54 20.67
N GLY A 133 -28.13 -0.48 19.50
CA GLY A 133 -28.34 -1.64 18.64
C GLY A 133 -27.03 -2.33 18.24
N TYR A 134 -26.03 -1.53 17.84
CA TYR A 134 -24.70 -2.02 17.48
C TYR A 134 -23.97 -2.63 18.67
N ARG A 135 -24.01 -1.97 19.84
CA ARG A 135 -23.45 -2.51 21.11
C ARG A 135 -24.08 -3.85 21.50
N ASN A 136 -25.40 -3.95 21.45
CA ASN A 136 -26.11 -5.16 21.79
C ASN A 136 -25.75 -6.32 20.85
N ARG A 137 -25.65 -6.04 19.55
CA ARG A 137 -25.20 -7.02 18.56
C ARG A 137 -23.76 -7.45 18.79
N HIS A 138 -22.87 -6.51 19.13
CA HIS A 138 -21.48 -6.82 19.44
C HIS A 138 -21.36 -7.71 20.67
N ARG A 139 -22.11 -7.41 21.76
CA ARG A 139 -22.16 -8.23 22.99
C ARG A 139 -22.71 -9.63 22.70
N ALA A 140 -23.73 -9.75 21.88
CA ALA A 140 -24.33 -11.04 21.51
C ALA A 140 -23.34 -11.92 20.73
N LEU A 141 -22.59 -11.33 19.78
CA LEU A 141 -21.64 -12.06 18.94
C LEU A 141 -20.32 -12.36 19.66
N LYS A 142 -19.90 -11.48 20.56
CA LYS A 142 -18.60 -11.57 21.26
C LYS A 142 -18.75 -11.25 22.77
N PRO A 143 -19.40 -12.13 23.57
CA PRO A 143 -19.73 -11.82 24.98
C PRO A 143 -18.52 -11.52 25.86
N ALA A 144 -17.38 -12.15 25.59
CA ALA A 144 -16.14 -11.98 26.37
C ALA A 144 -15.27 -10.80 25.89
N HIS A 145 -15.69 -10.04 24.85
CA HIS A 145 -14.87 -8.95 24.31
C HIS A 145 -14.81 -7.78 25.28
N PRO A 146 -13.61 -7.18 25.53
CA PRO A 146 -13.44 -6.08 26.46
C PRO A 146 -14.36 -4.88 26.22
N PHE A 147 -14.73 -4.62 24.96
CA PHE A 147 -15.61 -3.50 24.58
C PHE A 147 -17.01 -3.56 25.21
N GLY A 148 -17.47 -4.75 25.62
CA GLY A 148 -18.75 -4.90 26.31
C GLY A 148 -18.84 -4.18 27.65
N ARG A 149 -17.68 -3.87 28.30
CA ARG A 149 -17.58 -3.22 29.60
C ARG A 149 -17.37 -1.71 29.54
N LEU A 150 -17.08 -1.16 28.37
CA LEU A 150 -16.81 0.25 28.17
C LEU A 150 -18.09 1.08 28.31
N ASN A 151 -17.97 2.34 28.75
CA ASN A 151 -19.05 3.32 28.62
C ASN A 151 -19.27 3.72 27.16
N ASP A 152 -20.28 4.52 26.85
CA ASP A 152 -20.62 4.84 25.45
C ASP A 152 -19.53 5.62 24.75
N SER A 153 -18.91 6.60 25.41
CA SER A 153 -17.81 7.40 24.86
C SER A 153 -16.57 6.57 24.58
N GLU A 154 -16.20 5.70 25.51
CA GLU A 154 -15.07 4.78 25.34
C GLU A 154 -15.33 3.76 24.24
N TYR A 155 -16.57 3.26 24.16
CA TYR A 155 -16.99 2.32 23.15
C TYR A 155 -16.90 2.95 21.75
N LEU A 156 -17.49 4.14 21.55
CA LEU A 156 -17.43 4.88 20.29
C LEU A 156 -16.00 5.15 19.83
N ARG A 157 -15.12 5.52 20.77
CA ARG A 157 -13.70 5.68 20.46
C ARG A 157 -13.03 4.36 20.06
N SER A 158 -13.34 3.29 20.76
CA SER A 158 -12.72 1.98 20.49
C SER A 158 -13.13 1.37 19.16
N ILE A 159 -14.32 1.70 18.64
CA ILE A 159 -14.78 1.27 17.31
C ILE A 159 -14.45 2.29 16.20
N GLY A 160 -13.83 3.43 16.54
CA GLY A 160 -13.49 4.48 15.58
C GLY A 160 -14.65 5.38 15.17
N ALA A 161 -15.81 5.32 15.86
CA ALA A 161 -16.98 6.15 15.56
C ALA A 161 -16.90 7.57 16.14
N ALA A 162 -15.99 7.79 17.11
CA ALA A 162 -15.71 9.10 17.66
C ALA A 162 -14.23 9.23 18.02
N ALA A 163 -13.69 10.44 17.99
CA ALA A 163 -12.34 10.75 18.40
C ALA A 163 -12.26 12.11 19.11
N ILE A 164 -11.17 12.34 19.84
CA ILE A 164 -10.93 13.61 20.50
C ILE A 164 -10.38 14.60 19.46
N SER A 165 -11.05 15.73 19.30
CA SER A 165 -10.60 16.82 18.46
C SER A 165 -9.25 17.39 18.94
N ASN A 166 -8.41 17.76 18.00
CA ASN A 166 -7.19 18.49 18.28
C ASN A 166 -7.44 19.98 18.55
N ILE A 167 -8.62 20.49 18.17
CA ILE A 167 -8.99 21.92 18.25
C ILE A 167 -9.49 22.25 19.67
N ASP A 168 -10.58 21.62 20.09
CA ASP A 168 -11.27 21.92 21.36
C ASP A 168 -11.06 20.89 22.48
N LYS A 169 -10.37 19.79 22.17
CA LYS A 169 -10.11 18.66 23.07
C LYS A 169 -11.38 17.92 23.52
N CYS A 170 -12.50 18.14 22.83
CA CYS A 170 -13.76 17.46 23.08
C CYS A 170 -13.91 16.21 22.19
N LEU A 171 -14.88 15.35 22.55
CA LEU A 171 -15.23 14.16 21.77
C LEU A 171 -16.20 14.54 20.67
N HIS A 172 -15.80 14.29 19.42
CA HIS A 172 -16.60 14.52 18.23
C HIS A 172 -16.78 13.24 17.43
N PRO A 173 -17.83 13.13 16.61
CA PRO A 173 -17.98 12.03 15.67
C PRO A 173 -16.86 12.00 14.66
N THR A 174 -16.51 10.82 14.18
CA THR A 174 -15.75 10.66 12.94
C THR A 174 -16.70 10.53 11.75
N ALA A 175 -16.18 10.67 10.52
CA ALA A 175 -16.99 10.43 9.33
C ALA A 175 -17.58 9.01 9.33
N ALA A 176 -16.83 7.98 9.80
CA ALA A 176 -17.36 6.63 10.00
C ALA A 176 -18.50 6.58 11.02
N GLY A 177 -18.39 7.36 12.11
CA GLY A 177 -19.43 7.44 13.14
C GLY A 177 -20.77 7.97 12.61
N MET A 178 -20.71 8.93 11.68
CA MET A 178 -21.92 9.49 11.06
C MET A 178 -22.60 8.54 10.08
N LEU A 179 -21.90 7.52 9.61
CA LEU A 179 -22.46 6.48 8.71
C LEU A 179 -23.08 5.31 9.46
N MET A 180 -22.99 5.30 10.79
CA MET A 180 -23.63 4.30 11.65
C MET A 180 -25.10 4.62 11.86
#